data_f7fb2e69a617da70f1579fa1251c4d64
#
_entry.id   f7fb2e69a617da70f1579fa1251c4d64
#
_cell.length_a   1.000
_cell.length_b   1.000
_cell.length_c   1.000
_cell.angle_alpha   90.00
_cell.angle_beta   90.00
_cell.angle_gamma   90.00
#
_symmetry.space_group_name_H-M   'P 1'
#
loop_
_entity.id
_entity.type
_entity.pdbx_description
1 polymer ?
#
loop_
_entity_poly.entity_id
_entity_poly.type
_entity_poly.pdbx_seq_one_letter_code
_entity_poly.pdbx_strand_id
1 'polypeptide(L)'
;MKAIGIILAGGNNNRMKELTAKRAVPALPVAGSFRSIDFALSSMSNSHIQTVAVLTQYNARSLNEHLSSSKWWNFGRKQGGLFLFTPTVTADNSDWYRGTADAMYQNIDFLKRRHEPYVIISSGDCVYKLDFNRVLDFHIEKKSDITVVCKDMMYNDDVSRFGVVRMDDESRITEFDEKPIEASSNTISTGIYVIRRRQLIELLEAAAEENRFDFVNDILVRYKNVKKIYGYKINSYWNNIADIDAYFKTNMDFLRPDIRSYFFREEPTICSKVDDLPPAKFNPGSDISNSLVSSGCIINGSVEDSVLFKQVFVGKNTTVKNCVLLNGVYIGDNVHLENCIVESRGTINPNTCYCGEDGVMIVKEKNVRYVI
;
A
#
# COMPACT_ATOMS: atom_id res chain seq x y z
N MET A 1 -11.10 -21.47 -3.44
CA MET A 1 -10.75 -21.63 -4.90
C MET A 1 -9.29 -21.31 -5.14
N LYS A 2 -8.71 -21.70 -6.31
CA LYS A 2 -7.28 -21.45 -6.58
C LYS A 2 -7.12 -20.21 -7.46
N ALA A 3 -6.40 -19.23 -6.99
CA ALA A 3 -6.04 -18.02 -7.72
C ALA A 3 -4.55 -17.71 -7.56
N ILE A 4 -4.00 -16.95 -8.50
CA ILE A 4 -2.67 -16.32 -8.41
C ILE A 4 -2.89 -14.87 -7.99
N GLY A 5 -2.08 -14.37 -7.06
CA GLY A 5 -1.99 -12.97 -6.73
C GLY A 5 -0.92 -12.26 -7.57
N ILE A 6 -1.23 -11.08 -8.08
CA ILE A 6 -0.25 -10.13 -8.63
C ILE A 6 -0.37 -8.84 -7.86
N ILE A 7 0.73 -8.38 -7.26
CA ILE A 7 0.79 -7.08 -6.58
C ILE A 7 1.64 -6.13 -7.43
N LEU A 8 1.02 -5.04 -7.88
CA LEU A 8 1.68 -3.98 -8.62
C LEU A 8 2.37 -3.03 -7.63
N ALA A 9 3.69 -3.01 -7.64
CA ALA A 9 4.52 -2.31 -6.67
C ALA A 9 5.64 -1.48 -7.33
N GLY A 10 5.54 -1.24 -8.65
CA GLY A 10 6.60 -0.62 -9.45
C GLY A 10 6.40 0.86 -9.80
N GLY A 11 5.32 1.49 -9.37
CA GLY A 11 5.00 2.86 -9.74
C GLY A 11 5.98 3.89 -9.18
N ASN A 12 6.29 4.94 -9.98
CA ASN A 12 6.98 6.14 -9.52
C ASN A 12 5.92 7.17 -9.11
N ASN A 13 6.01 7.67 -7.87
CA ASN A 13 5.02 8.59 -7.32
C ASN A 13 5.66 9.90 -6.83
N ASN A 14 5.58 10.94 -7.66
CA ASN A 14 6.10 12.26 -7.32
C ASN A 14 5.28 13.00 -6.25
N ARG A 15 4.03 12.57 -5.97
CA ARG A 15 3.16 13.21 -4.96
C ARG A 15 3.63 12.92 -3.53
N MET A 16 4.41 11.86 -3.34
CA MET A 16 5.01 11.50 -2.05
C MET A 16 6.32 12.23 -1.77
N LYS A 17 6.78 13.07 -2.71
CA LYS A 17 7.98 13.91 -2.57
C LYS A 17 9.16 13.13 -1.95
N GLU A 18 9.70 13.64 -0.85
CA GLU A 18 10.88 13.10 -0.17
C GLU A 18 10.67 11.68 0.39
N LEU A 19 9.46 11.32 0.78
CA LEU A 19 9.15 10.02 1.39
C LEU A 19 9.44 8.84 0.46
N THR A 20 9.37 9.06 -0.85
CA THR A 20 9.65 8.04 -1.88
C THR A 20 10.96 8.25 -2.64
N ALA A 21 11.75 9.25 -2.29
CA ALA A 21 13.03 9.51 -2.96
C ALA A 21 13.99 8.30 -2.98
N LYS A 22 13.88 7.40 -1.98
CA LYS A 22 14.76 6.22 -1.82
C LYS A 22 14.01 4.91 -1.58
N ARG A 23 12.68 4.91 -1.64
CA ARG A 23 11.84 3.72 -1.42
C ARG A 23 10.57 3.77 -2.26
N ALA A 24 10.07 2.61 -2.66
CA ALA A 24 8.78 2.50 -3.32
C ALA A 24 7.63 2.79 -2.32
N VAL A 25 6.49 3.29 -2.82
CA VAL A 25 5.29 3.53 -1.97
C VAL A 25 4.87 2.28 -1.19
N PRO A 26 4.84 1.07 -1.79
CA PRO A 26 4.50 -0.16 -1.06
C PRO A 26 5.43 -0.51 0.10
N ALA A 27 6.61 0.10 0.18
CA ALA A 27 7.56 -0.06 1.28
C ALA A 27 7.42 1.01 2.38
N LEU A 28 6.49 1.95 2.24
CA LEU A 28 6.25 2.97 3.27
C LEU A 28 5.74 2.34 4.55
N PRO A 29 6.28 2.75 5.71
CA PRO A 29 5.82 2.30 7.01
C PRO A 29 4.38 2.77 7.29
N VAL A 30 3.56 1.90 7.87
CA VAL A 30 2.17 2.17 8.25
C VAL A 30 1.90 1.59 9.64
N ALA A 31 1.06 2.26 10.42
CA ALA A 31 0.57 1.78 11.73
C ALA A 31 1.70 1.38 12.71
N GLY A 32 2.80 2.10 12.71
CA GLY A 32 3.93 1.91 13.63
C GLY A 32 4.87 0.75 13.29
N SER A 33 4.41 -0.36 12.74
CA SER A 33 5.23 -1.56 12.56
C SER A 33 5.09 -2.26 11.22
N PHE A 34 4.08 -1.93 10.43
CA PHE A 34 3.75 -2.54 9.14
C PHE A 34 4.32 -1.74 7.97
N ARG A 35 4.21 -2.28 6.76
CA ARG A 35 4.38 -1.56 5.50
C ARG A 35 3.11 -1.71 4.67
N SER A 36 2.87 -0.80 3.75
CA SER A 36 1.66 -0.81 2.94
C SER A 36 1.41 -2.15 2.23
N ILE A 37 2.46 -2.78 1.69
CA ILE A 37 2.35 -4.07 1.00
C ILE A 37 1.89 -5.22 1.91
N ASP A 38 2.10 -5.12 3.22
CA ASP A 38 1.74 -6.17 4.17
C ASP A 38 0.22 -6.43 4.20
N PHE A 39 -0.58 -5.41 3.95
CA PHE A 39 -2.03 -5.50 3.91
C PHE A 39 -2.52 -6.33 2.71
N ALA A 40 -1.94 -6.09 1.53
CA ALA A 40 -2.23 -6.88 0.33
C ALA A 40 -1.77 -8.33 0.49
N LEU A 41 -0.54 -8.56 0.95
CA LEU A 41 0.02 -9.89 1.17
C LEU A 41 -0.77 -10.69 2.20
N SER A 42 -1.13 -10.06 3.32
CA SER A 42 -1.93 -10.70 4.37
C SER A 42 -3.34 -11.05 3.88
N SER A 43 -4.00 -10.14 3.15
CA SER A 43 -5.32 -10.40 2.58
C SER A 43 -5.28 -11.56 1.58
N MET A 44 -4.23 -11.68 0.76
CA MET A 44 -4.02 -12.82 -0.14
C MET A 44 -3.76 -14.11 0.62
N SER A 45 -2.86 -14.10 1.60
CA SER A 45 -2.55 -15.27 2.43
C SER A 45 -3.78 -15.75 3.22
N ASN A 46 -4.49 -14.85 3.83
CA ASN A 46 -5.72 -15.13 4.59
C ASN A 46 -6.85 -15.71 3.71
N SER A 47 -6.84 -15.38 2.41
CA SER A 47 -7.75 -15.95 1.40
C SER A 47 -7.21 -17.23 0.77
N HIS A 48 -6.14 -17.83 1.32
CA HIS A 48 -5.50 -19.07 0.84
C HIS A 48 -4.93 -18.98 -0.59
N ILE A 49 -4.59 -17.80 -1.06
CA ILE A 49 -3.87 -17.58 -2.31
C ILE A 49 -2.39 -17.88 -2.03
N GLN A 50 -1.91 -19.02 -2.54
CA GLN A 50 -0.59 -19.55 -2.20
C GLN A 50 0.53 -19.07 -3.11
N THR A 51 0.20 -18.55 -4.29
CA THR A 51 1.14 -18.08 -5.31
C THR A 51 0.94 -16.60 -5.52
N VAL A 52 1.93 -15.79 -5.18
CA VAL A 52 1.85 -14.33 -5.30
C VAL A 52 3.09 -13.80 -6.01
N ALA A 53 2.89 -13.00 -7.05
CA ALA A 53 3.93 -12.27 -7.76
C ALA A 53 3.87 -10.78 -7.34
N VAL A 54 5.01 -10.20 -7.02
CA VAL A 54 5.15 -8.76 -6.76
C VAL A 54 6.00 -8.16 -7.88
N LEU A 55 5.39 -7.25 -8.65
CA LEU A 55 6.07 -6.57 -9.75
C LEU A 55 6.63 -5.23 -9.26
N THR A 56 7.96 -5.13 -9.19
CA THR A 56 8.66 -3.97 -8.64
C THR A 56 9.54 -3.30 -9.69
N GLN A 57 9.79 -2.00 -9.55
CA GLN A 57 10.65 -1.27 -10.47
C GLN A 57 11.40 -0.15 -9.75
N TYR A 58 10.74 0.99 -9.51
CA TYR A 58 11.38 2.16 -8.89
C TYR A 58 11.65 1.93 -7.41
N ASN A 59 12.87 2.30 -6.97
CA ASN A 59 13.29 2.30 -5.56
C ASN A 59 12.98 1.01 -4.80
N ALA A 60 13.04 -0.14 -5.50
CA ALA A 60 12.57 -1.43 -5.00
C ALA A 60 13.45 -2.05 -3.90
N ARG A 61 14.69 -1.55 -3.67
CA ARG A 61 15.64 -2.16 -2.75
C ARG A 61 15.06 -2.41 -1.36
N SER A 62 14.50 -1.37 -0.73
CA SER A 62 13.92 -1.48 0.62
C SER A 62 12.70 -2.41 0.65
N LEU A 63 11.92 -2.49 -0.45
CA LEU A 63 10.82 -3.42 -0.60
C LEU A 63 11.33 -4.86 -0.70
N ASN A 64 12.32 -5.11 -1.56
CA ASN A 64 12.91 -6.44 -1.73
C ASN A 64 13.55 -6.96 -0.44
N GLU A 65 14.23 -6.09 0.33
CA GLU A 65 14.76 -6.44 1.65
C GLU A 65 13.65 -6.82 2.65
N HIS A 66 12.50 -6.16 2.60
CA HIS A 66 11.35 -6.50 3.43
C HIS A 66 10.76 -7.86 3.06
N LEU A 67 10.64 -8.13 1.77
CA LEU A 67 10.05 -9.34 1.21
C LEU A 67 11.02 -10.54 1.12
N SER A 68 12.28 -10.36 1.51
CA SER A 68 13.34 -11.40 1.40
C SER A 68 12.99 -12.70 2.14
N SER A 69 12.12 -12.64 3.13
CA SER A 69 11.61 -13.83 3.82
C SER A 69 10.08 -13.87 3.75
N SER A 70 9.55 -14.76 2.95
CA SER A 70 8.12 -14.93 2.72
C SER A 70 7.36 -15.64 3.85
N LYS A 71 8.07 -16.14 4.87
CA LYS A 71 7.50 -16.90 5.99
C LYS A 71 6.48 -16.10 6.82
N TRP A 72 6.65 -14.79 6.91
CA TRP A 72 5.79 -13.92 7.70
C TRP A 72 4.34 -13.85 7.19
N TRP A 73 4.14 -14.05 5.88
CA TRP A 73 2.83 -14.13 5.23
C TRP A 73 2.48 -15.56 4.80
N ASN A 74 3.17 -16.58 5.37
CA ASN A 74 2.89 -17.99 5.10
C ASN A 74 3.06 -18.44 3.64
N PHE A 75 3.92 -17.76 2.86
CA PHE A 75 4.25 -18.14 1.48
C PHE A 75 5.46 -19.09 1.37
N GLY A 76 6.03 -19.56 2.47
CA GLY A 76 7.20 -20.44 2.50
C GLY A 76 6.88 -21.94 2.37
N ARG A 77 5.81 -22.33 1.66
CA ARG A 77 5.36 -23.72 1.51
C ARG A 77 5.98 -24.40 0.28
N LYS A 78 5.89 -25.75 0.21
CA LYS A 78 6.39 -26.53 -0.94
C LYS A 78 5.69 -26.19 -2.26
N GLN A 79 4.44 -25.78 -2.22
CA GLN A 79 3.67 -25.36 -3.40
C GLN A 79 3.29 -23.90 -3.25
N GLY A 80 3.44 -23.13 -4.34
CA GLY A 80 3.24 -21.69 -4.34
C GLY A 80 4.53 -20.93 -4.01
N GLY A 81 4.39 -19.75 -3.40
CA GLY A 81 5.48 -18.89 -2.97
C GLY A 81 5.25 -17.43 -3.28
N LEU A 82 6.14 -16.60 -2.77
CA LEU A 82 6.23 -15.18 -3.07
C LEU A 82 7.35 -14.96 -4.10
N PHE A 83 7.00 -14.43 -5.26
CA PHE A 83 7.90 -14.20 -6.39
C PHE A 83 8.08 -12.70 -6.59
N LEU A 84 9.33 -12.25 -6.60
CA LEU A 84 9.67 -10.85 -6.86
C LEU A 84 10.17 -10.72 -8.29
N PHE A 85 9.53 -9.88 -9.07
CA PHE A 85 9.91 -9.58 -10.44
C PHE A 85 10.32 -8.12 -10.58
N THR A 86 11.47 -7.91 -11.18
CA THR A 86 11.98 -6.61 -11.61
C THR A 86 12.17 -6.63 -13.12
N PRO A 87 12.22 -5.48 -13.79
CA PRO A 87 12.61 -5.43 -15.19
C PRO A 87 13.93 -6.19 -15.40
N THR A 88 13.96 -7.05 -16.38
CA THR A 88 15.12 -7.91 -16.67
C THR A 88 15.53 -7.75 -18.11
N VAL A 89 16.82 -7.48 -18.33
CA VAL A 89 17.38 -7.44 -19.69
C VAL A 89 17.42 -8.86 -20.24
N THR A 90 16.80 -9.06 -21.39
CA THR A 90 16.80 -10.33 -22.16
C THR A 90 17.27 -10.05 -23.58
N ALA A 91 17.38 -11.08 -24.41
CA ALA A 91 17.70 -10.90 -25.83
C ALA A 91 16.64 -10.04 -26.57
N ASP A 92 15.40 -10.14 -26.13
CA ASP A 92 14.24 -9.52 -26.81
C ASP A 92 13.77 -8.21 -26.13
N ASN A 93 14.25 -7.92 -24.91
CA ASN A 93 13.82 -6.74 -24.14
C ASN A 93 14.93 -6.21 -23.26
N SER A 94 15.22 -4.91 -23.39
CA SER A 94 16.15 -4.17 -22.53
C SER A 94 15.48 -3.05 -21.75
N ASP A 95 14.15 -2.91 -21.85
CA ASP A 95 13.41 -1.78 -21.33
C ASP A 95 12.88 -2.02 -19.92
N TRP A 96 12.64 -0.92 -19.24
CA TRP A 96 11.86 -0.87 -18.02
C TRP A 96 10.39 -1.18 -18.32
N TYR A 97 9.62 -1.53 -17.28
CA TYR A 97 8.17 -1.63 -17.44
C TYR A 97 7.58 -0.27 -17.83
N ARG A 98 6.96 -0.19 -18.99
CA ARG A 98 6.36 1.02 -19.55
C ARG A 98 4.99 1.34 -18.96
N GLY A 99 4.35 0.36 -18.31
CA GLY A 99 3.05 0.47 -17.68
C GLY A 99 2.66 -0.80 -16.94
N THR A 100 1.47 -0.81 -16.38
CA THR A 100 0.98 -1.91 -15.55
C THR A 100 0.67 -3.18 -16.35
N ALA A 101 0.17 -3.05 -17.59
CA ALA A 101 -0.02 -4.19 -18.50
C ALA A 101 1.34 -4.73 -19.00
N ASP A 102 2.27 -3.84 -19.34
CA ASP A 102 3.61 -4.21 -19.78
C ASP A 102 4.38 -4.95 -18.69
N ALA A 103 4.28 -4.53 -17.44
CA ALA A 103 4.89 -5.23 -16.30
C ALA A 103 4.40 -6.67 -16.17
N MET A 104 3.10 -6.91 -16.38
CA MET A 104 2.53 -8.25 -16.39
C MET A 104 2.93 -9.04 -17.64
N TYR A 105 2.97 -8.39 -18.81
CA TYR A 105 3.35 -9.01 -20.07
C TYR A 105 4.80 -9.48 -20.09
N GLN A 106 5.75 -8.66 -19.64
CA GLN A 106 7.16 -9.05 -19.54
C GLN A 106 7.39 -10.27 -18.62
N ASN A 107 6.43 -10.56 -17.73
CA ASN A 107 6.44 -11.73 -16.84
C ASN A 107 5.37 -12.76 -17.22
N ILE A 108 4.90 -12.78 -18.46
CA ILE A 108 3.76 -13.61 -18.91
C ILE A 108 4.04 -15.11 -18.77
N ASP A 109 5.28 -15.53 -18.90
CA ASP A 109 5.71 -16.92 -18.72
C ASP A 109 5.40 -17.45 -17.32
N PHE A 110 5.46 -16.58 -16.30
CA PHE A 110 5.02 -16.96 -14.96
C PHE A 110 3.54 -17.35 -14.97
N LEU A 111 2.68 -16.62 -15.65
CA LEU A 111 1.25 -16.94 -15.78
C LEU A 111 1.01 -18.18 -16.65
N LYS A 112 1.74 -18.34 -17.76
CA LYS A 112 1.61 -19.48 -18.68
C LYS A 112 1.96 -20.81 -18.02
N ARG A 113 2.93 -20.83 -17.12
CA ARG A 113 3.38 -22.03 -16.40
C ARG A 113 2.49 -22.42 -15.21
N ARG A 114 1.45 -21.66 -14.90
CA ARG A 114 0.54 -21.92 -13.76
C ARG A 114 -0.74 -22.60 -14.19
N HIS A 115 -1.42 -23.18 -13.23
CA HIS A 115 -2.66 -23.95 -13.46
C HIS A 115 -3.88 -23.33 -12.76
N GLU A 116 -3.68 -22.39 -11.87
CA GLU A 116 -4.75 -21.67 -11.18
C GLU A 116 -5.64 -20.95 -12.20
N PRO A 117 -6.99 -21.07 -12.10
CA PRO A 117 -7.89 -20.55 -13.12
C PRO A 117 -8.05 -19.03 -13.10
N TYR A 118 -7.81 -18.40 -11.96
CA TYR A 118 -8.04 -16.97 -11.75
C TYR A 118 -6.76 -16.25 -11.36
N VAL A 119 -6.73 -14.95 -11.66
CA VAL A 119 -5.70 -14.01 -11.23
C VAL A 119 -6.39 -12.86 -10.48
N ILE A 120 -5.83 -12.51 -9.33
CA ILE A 120 -6.19 -11.33 -8.55
C ILE A 120 -5.05 -10.35 -8.68
N ILE A 121 -5.33 -9.20 -9.27
CA ILE A 121 -4.40 -8.08 -9.40
C ILE A 121 -4.72 -7.08 -8.30
N SER A 122 -3.73 -6.60 -7.57
CA SER A 122 -3.89 -5.60 -6.52
C SER A 122 -2.77 -4.58 -6.55
N SER A 123 -3.08 -3.33 -6.22
CA SER A 123 -2.05 -2.33 -5.95
C SER A 123 -1.40 -2.56 -4.58
N GLY A 124 -0.09 -2.30 -4.47
CA GLY A 124 0.67 -2.44 -3.22
C GLY A 124 0.68 -1.19 -2.34
N ASP A 125 0.06 -0.10 -2.78
CA ASP A 125 0.03 1.20 -2.11
C ASP A 125 -1.29 1.49 -1.37
N CYS A 126 -2.05 0.44 -1.06
CA CYS A 126 -3.32 0.55 -0.37
C CYS A 126 -3.31 -0.19 0.97
N VAL A 127 -4.04 0.38 1.94
CA VAL A 127 -4.26 -0.20 3.26
C VAL A 127 -5.70 -0.71 3.34
N TYR A 128 -5.86 -2.03 3.41
CA TYR A 128 -7.16 -2.70 3.46
C TYR A 128 -7.03 -4.10 4.05
N LYS A 129 -8.17 -4.68 4.41
CA LYS A 129 -8.30 -6.09 4.77
C LYS A 129 -9.49 -6.66 4.00
N LEU A 130 -9.24 -7.60 3.09
CA LEU A 130 -10.24 -8.12 2.17
C LEU A 130 -10.17 -9.65 2.10
N ASP A 131 -11.34 -10.29 2.19
CA ASP A 131 -11.49 -11.70 1.85
C ASP A 131 -11.70 -11.86 0.34
N PHE A 132 -10.65 -12.26 -0.33
CA PHE A 132 -10.69 -12.47 -1.78
C PHE A 132 -11.54 -13.66 -2.21
N ASN A 133 -11.88 -14.60 -1.32
CA ASN A 133 -12.80 -15.69 -1.66
C ASN A 133 -14.19 -15.13 -2.00
N ARG A 134 -14.69 -14.16 -1.23
CA ARG A 134 -15.97 -13.50 -1.52
C ARG A 134 -15.97 -12.77 -2.87
N VAL A 135 -14.87 -12.15 -3.24
CA VAL A 135 -14.73 -11.48 -4.54
C VAL A 135 -14.70 -12.51 -5.68
N LEU A 136 -14.01 -13.63 -5.48
CA LEU A 136 -13.97 -14.75 -6.43
C LEU A 136 -15.34 -15.40 -6.61
N ASP A 137 -16.07 -15.63 -5.51
CA ASP A 137 -17.43 -16.20 -5.56
C ASP A 137 -18.37 -15.29 -6.34
N PHE A 138 -18.35 -13.98 -6.09
CA PHE A 138 -19.08 -12.98 -6.88
C PHE A 138 -18.69 -13.00 -8.35
N HIS A 139 -17.38 -13.05 -8.66
CA HIS A 139 -16.88 -13.11 -10.04
C HIS A 139 -17.46 -14.31 -10.80
N ILE A 140 -17.55 -15.46 -10.13
CA ILE A 140 -18.06 -16.70 -10.73
C ILE A 140 -19.59 -16.65 -10.87
N GLU A 141 -20.30 -16.20 -9.84
CA GLU A 141 -21.76 -16.07 -9.83
C GLU A 141 -22.24 -15.16 -10.97
N LYS A 142 -21.61 -14.00 -11.13
CA LYS A 142 -21.91 -13.05 -12.20
C LYS A 142 -21.42 -13.51 -13.58
N LYS A 143 -20.67 -14.60 -13.66
CA LYS A 143 -19.98 -15.04 -14.88
C LYS A 143 -19.22 -13.89 -15.53
N SER A 144 -18.55 -13.11 -14.68
CA SER A 144 -17.83 -11.91 -15.06
C SER A 144 -16.59 -12.26 -15.91
N ASP A 145 -16.25 -11.41 -16.86
CA ASP A 145 -14.96 -11.45 -17.53
C ASP A 145 -13.90 -10.79 -16.65
N ILE A 146 -14.23 -9.61 -16.10
CA ILE A 146 -13.38 -8.88 -15.16
C ILE A 146 -14.26 -8.37 -14.01
N THR A 147 -13.84 -8.60 -12.77
CA THR A 147 -14.46 -7.98 -11.60
C THR A 147 -13.54 -6.91 -11.04
N VAL A 148 -14.07 -5.72 -10.84
CA VAL A 148 -13.39 -4.57 -10.22
C VAL A 148 -13.89 -4.45 -8.79
N VAL A 149 -12.98 -4.40 -7.83
CA VAL A 149 -13.36 -4.07 -6.45
C VAL A 149 -13.55 -2.57 -6.35
N CYS A 150 -14.71 -2.15 -5.88
CA CYS A 150 -15.14 -0.76 -5.84
C CYS A 150 -15.46 -0.32 -4.42
N LYS A 151 -15.34 0.98 -4.16
CA LYS A 151 -15.71 1.61 -2.90
C LYS A 151 -16.44 2.92 -3.15
N ASP A 152 -17.52 3.14 -2.40
CA ASP A 152 -18.18 4.45 -2.38
C ASP A 152 -17.38 5.37 -1.45
N MET A 153 -16.96 6.50 -1.96
CA MET A 153 -16.28 7.57 -1.24
C MET A 153 -17.33 8.58 -0.71
N MET A 154 -16.96 9.36 0.29
CA MET A 154 -17.84 10.41 0.78
C MET A 154 -17.99 11.53 -0.28
N TYR A 155 -19.10 12.23 -0.25
CA TYR A 155 -19.42 13.26 -1.26
C TYR A 155 -18.35 14.35 -1.43
N ASN A 156 -17.61 14.65 -0.36
CA ASN A 156 -16.56 15.68 -0.36
C ASN A 156 -15.15 15.13 -0.57
N ASP A 157 -14.98 13.82 -0.77
CA ASP A 157 -13.66 13.24 -1.03
C ASP A 157 -13.23 13.52 -2.47
N ASP A 158 -11.96 13.88 -2.67
CA ASP A 158 -11.37 13.98 -4.00
C ASP A 158 -11.17 12.60 -4.63
N VAL A 159 -12.00 12.29 -5.61
CA VAL A 159 -11.96 11.04 -6.37
C VAL A 159 -11.21 11.16 -7.70
N SER A 160 -10.76 12.36 -8.08
CA SER A 160 -10.13 12.66 -9.39
C SER A 160 -8.85 11.86 -9.67
N ARG A 161 -8.25 11.28 -8.65
CA ARG A 161 -7.03 10.47 -8.76
C ARG A 161 -7.26 8.98 -8.95
N PHE A 162 -8.51 8.55 -8.91
CA PHE A 162 -8.92 7.15 -9.05
C PHE A 162 -9.66 6.91 -10.37
N GLY A 163 -9.78 5.66 -10.76
CA GLY A 163 -10.78 5.26 -11.74
C GLY A 163 -12.17 5.40 -11.12
N VAL A 164 -13.02 6.22 -11.71
CA VAL A 164 -14.42 6.43 -11.29
C VAL A 164 -15.32 5.53 -12.08
N VAL A 165 -16.28 4.86 -11.41
CA VAL A 165 -17.16 3.90 -12.04
C VAL A 165 -18.62 4.21 -11.78
N ARG A 166 -19.48 3.93 -12.78
CA ARG A 166 -20.93 3.78 -12.60
C ARG A 166 -21.33 2.34 -12.84
N MET A 167 -22.30 1.90 -12.08
CA MET A 167 -22.85 0.55 -12.16
C MET A 167 -24.36 0.60 -12.23
N ASP A 168 -24.95 -0.38 -12.95
CA ASP A 168 -26.38 -0.63 -12.91
C ASP A 168 -26.80 -1.40 -11.64
N ASP A 169 -28.10 -1.68 -11.52
CA ASP A 169 -28.69 -2.39 -10.37
C ASP A 169 -28.17 -3.84 -10.23
N GLU A 170 -27.64 -4.42 -11.30
CA GLU A 170 -27.01 -5.75 -11.30
C GLU A 170 -25.52 -5.71 -11.00
N SER A 171 -24.98 -4.53 -10.66
CA SER A 171 -23.55 -4.27 -10.42
C SER A 171 -22.67 -4.37 -11.67
N ARG A 172 -23.24 -4.31 -12.88
CA ARG A 172 -22.46 -4.24 -14.11
C ARG A 172 -21.92 -2.81 -14.27
N ILE A 173 -20.64 -2.69 -14.58
CA ILE A 173 -20.01 -1.39 -14.85
C ILE A 173 -20.47 -0.88 -16.21
N THR A 174 -21.17 0.24 -16.22
CA THR A 174 -21.67 0.94 -17.41
C THR A 174 -20.73 2.03 -17.87
N GLU A 175 -20.07 2.70 -16.92
CA GLU A 175 -19.07 3.74 -17.20
C GLU A 175 -17.82 3.49 -16.35
N PHE A 176 -16.67 3.72 -16.95
CA PHE A 176 -15.37 3.66 -16.28
C PHE A 176 -14.49 4.78 -16.82
N ASP A 177 -14.15 5.75 -15.99
CA ASP A 177 -13.32 6.91 -16.34
C ASP A 177 -12.09 6.93 -15.47
N GLU A 178 -10.90 6.78 -16.07
CA GLU A 178 -9.63 6.79 -15.35
C GLU A 178 -9.19 8.23 -15.08
N LYS A 179 -9.12 8.59 -13.81
CA LYS A 179 -8.67 9.90 -13.31
C LYS A 179 -9.37 11.08 -14.01
N PRO A 180 -10.70 11.14 -13.98
CA PRO A 180 -11.44 12.20 -14.65
C PRO A 180 -11.20 13.56 -14.00
N ILE A 181 -11.27 14.64 -14.81
CA ILE A 181 -11.24 16.01 -14.30
C ILE A 181 -12.52 16.30 -13.52
N GLU A 182 -13.66 15.84 -14.05
CA GLU A 182 -14.97 15.92 -13.39
C GLU A 182 -15.49 14.50 -13.17
N ALA A 183 -15.71 14.14 -11.91
CA ALA A 183 -16.16 12.80 -11.56
C ALA A 183 -17.67 12.65 -11.79
N SER A 184 -18.03 11.59 -12.54
CA SER A 184 -19.43 11.24 -12.82
C SER A 184 -20.12 10.50 -11.66
N SER A 185 -19.37 10.03 -10.66
CA SER A 185 -19.81 9.21 -9.53
C SER A 185 -18.82 9.32 -8.37
N ASN A 186 -19.28 8.99 -7.15
CA ASN A 186 -18.40 8.84 -5.99
C ASN A 186 -17.91 7.39 -5.78
N THR A 187 -18.29 6.47 -6.65
CA THR A 187 -17.81 5.09 -6.61
C THR A 187 -16.49 4.99 -7.35
N ILE A 188 -15.45 4.53 -6.66
CA ILE A 188 -14.10 4.39 -7.23
C ILE A 188 -13.68 2.95 -7.39
N SER A 189 -12.79 2.70 -8.34
CA SER A 189 -11.99 1.48 -8.42
C SER A 189 -10.87 1.52 -7.36
N THR A 190 -10.78 0.47 -6.57
CA THR A 190 -9.76 0.36 -5.51
C THR A 190 -8.39 -0.12 -6.02
N GLY A 191 -8.25 -0.34 -7.33
CA GLY A 191 -7.03 -0.92 -7.91
C GLY A 191 -6.91 -2.43 -7.67
N ILE A 192 -8.03 -3.10 -7.40
CA ILE A 192 -8.10 -4.54 -7.17
C ILE A 192 -9.03 -5.16 -8.23
N TYR A 193 -8.52 -6.19 -8.92
CA TYR A 193 -9.21 -6.81 -10.04
C TYR A 193 -9.15 -8.33 -9.97
N VAL A 194 -10.21 -9.00 -10.43
CA VAL A 194 -10.27 -10.45 -10.62
C VAL A 194 -10.54 -10.75 -12.08
N ILE A 195 -9.74 -11.65 -12.67
CA ILE A 195 -9.85 -12.03 -14.08
C ILE A 195 -9.48 -13.51 -14.25
N ARG A 196 -10.03 -14.20 -15.25
CA ARG A 196 -9.59 -15.54 -15.62
C ARG A 196 -8.16 -15.49 -16.18
N ARG A 197 -7.29 -16.39 -15.71
CA ARG A 197 -5.86 -16.40 -16.10
C ARG A 197 -5.66 -16.47 -17.62
N ARG A 198 -6.38 -17.33 -18.32
CA ARG A 198 -6.28 -17.44 -19.80
C ARG A 198 -6.67 -16.15 -20.48
N GLN A 199 -7.76 -15.54 -20.05
CA GLN A 199 -8.23 -14.27 -20.60
C GLN A 199 -7.25 -13.13 -20.34
N LEU A 200 -6.63 -13.08 -19.15
CA LEU A 200 -5.58 -12.09 -18.87
C LEU A 200 -4.41 -12.26 -19.83
N ILE A 201 -3.94 -13.48 -20.05
CA ILE A 201 -2.85 -13.78 -20.99
C ILE A 201 -3.20 -13.26 -22.40
N GLU A 202 -4.38 -13.61 -22.92
CA GLU A 202 -4.85 -13.16 -24.25
C GLU A 202 -4.89 -11.63 -24.36
N LEU A 203 -5.41 -10.94 -23.33
CA LEU A 203 -5.51 -9.48 -23.32
C LEU A 203 -4.14 -8.80 -23.23
N LEU A 204 -3.19 -9.38 -22.47
CA LEU A 204 -1.83 -8.86 -22.37
C LEU A 204 -1.04 -9.05 -23.67
N GLU A 205 -1.19 -10.19 -24.34
CA GLU A 205 -0.57 -10.44 -25.64
C GLU A 205 -1.11 -9.47 -26.70
N ALA A 206 -2.43 -9.31 -26.78
CA ALA A 206 -3.06 -8.35 -27.71
C ALA A 206 -2.64 -6.90 -27.43
N ALA A 207 -2.53 -6.51 -26.15
CA ALA A 207 -2.09 -5.17 -25.78
C ALA A 207 -0.62 -4.93 -26.17
N ALA A 208 0.25 -5.92 -26.00
CA ALA A 208 1.66 -5.83 -26.36
C ALA A 208 1.85 -5.70 -27.88
N GLU A 209 1.12 -6.45 -28.68
CA GLU A 209 1.14 -6.36 -30.16
C GLU A 209 0.73 -4.96 -30.65
N GLU A 210 -0.18 -4.29 -29.93
CA GLU A 210 -0.65 -2.95 -30.26
C GLU A 210 0.18 -1.84 -29.59
N ASN A 211 1.30 -2.14 -28.90
CA ASN A 211 2.10 -1.20 -28.12
C ASN A 211 1.30 -0.45 -27.04
N ARG A 212 0.44 -1.16 -26.30
CA ARG A 212 -0.37 -0.65 -25.22
C ARG A 212 0.12 -1.21 -23.90
N PHE A 213 0.27 -0.34 -22.90
CA PHE A 213 1.05 -0.66 -21.72
C PHE A 213 0.32 -0.50 -20.39
N ASP A 214 -0.82 0.19 -20.39
CA ASP A 214 -1.60 0.45 -19.18
C ASP A 214 -2.78 -0.51 -19.04
N PHE A 215 -2.88 -1.18 -17.88
CA PHE A 215 -3.95 -2.16 -17.65
C PHE A 215 -5.34 -1.52 -17.57
N VAL A 216 -5.43 -0.33 -16.95
CA VAL A 216 -6.72 0.33 -16.77
C VAL A 216 -7.20 0.93 -18.07
N ASN A 217 -6.41 1.80 -18.69
CA ASN A 217 -6.81 2.48 -19.92
C ASN A 217 -6.92 1.53 -21.12
N ASP A 218 -5.92 0.67 -21.30
CA ASP A 218 -5.78 -0.14 -22.50
C ASP A 218 -6.55 -1.47 -22.44
N ILE A 219 -6.95 -1.91 -21.25
CA ILE A 219 -7.75 -3.12 -21.09
C ILE A 219 -9.13 -2.80 -20.51
N LEU A 220 -9.24 -2.22 -19.29
CA LEU A 220 -10.53 -2.03 -18.64
C LEU A 220 -11.41 -1.03 -19.41
N VAL A 221 -10.92 0.20 -19.62
CA VAL A 221 -11.68 1.25 -20.30
C VAL A 221 -12.00 0.85 -21.75
N ARG A 222 -11.01 0.31 -22.45
CA ARG A 222 -11.16 -0.09 -23.86
C ARG A 222 -12.20 -1.18 -24.05
N TYR A 223 -12.19 -2.20 -23.22
CA TYR A 223 -13.07 -3.36 -23.37
C TYR A 223 -14.36 -3.28 -22.55
N LYS A 224 -14.67 -2.15 -21.88
CA LYS A 224 -15.85 -2.01 -21.02
C LYS A 224 -17.18 -2.34 -21.70
N ASN A 225 -17.32 -2.04 -22.98
CA ASN A 225 -18.55 -2.29 -23.75
C ASN A 225 -18.60 -3.70 -24.38
N VAL A 226 -17.46 -4.39 -24.46
CA VAL A 226 -17.33 -5.72 -25.11
C VAL A 226 -17.31 -6.83 -24.07
N LYS A 227 -16.64 -6.62 -22.94
CA LYS A 227 -16.50 -7.58 -21.86
C LYS A 227 -17.57 -7.36 -20.78
N LYS A 228 -17.88 -8.42 -20.06
CA LYS A 228 -18.75 -8.37 -18.86
C LYS A 228 -17.92 -7.94 -17.68
N ILE A 229 -17.91 -6.64 -17.39
CA ILE A 229 -17.18 -6.07 -16.27
C ILE A 229 -18.18 -5.73 -15.15
N TYR A 230 -17.95 -6.29 -13.96
CA TYR A 230 -18.80 -6.08 -12.79
C TYR A 230 -18.02 -5.44 -11.63
N GLY A 231 -18.69 -4.60 -10.86
CA GLY A 231 -18.15 -3.98 -9.68
C GLY A 231 -18.55 -4.71 -8.40
N TYR A 232 -17.58 -5.11 -7.60
CA TYR A 232 -17.80 -5.66 -6.27
C TYR A 232 -17.59 -4.57 -5.22
N LYS A 233 -18.66 -4.07 -4.61
CA LYS A 233 -18.59 -2.99 -3.61
C LYS A 233 -18.12 -3.53 -2.26
N ILE A 234 -17.15 -2.82 -1.64
CA ILE A 234 -16.71 -3.05 -0.27
C ILE A 234 -17.12 -1.90 0.64
N ASN A 235 -17.56 -2.25 1.86
CA ASN A 235 -17.87 -1.28 2.91
C ASN A 235 -16.79 -1.23 4.00
N SER A 236 -15.80 -2.13 3.93
CA SER A 236 -14.69 -2.20 4.87
C SER A 236 -13.72 -1.03 4.69
N TYR A 237 -12.82 -0.86 5.67
CA TYR A 237 -11.75 0.13 5.58
C TYR A 237 -10.89 -0.13 4.35
N TRP A 238 -10.67 0.90 3.56
CA TRP A 238 -9.73 0.94 2.46
C TRP A 238 -9.22 2.37 2.30
N ASN A 239 -7.92 2.54 2.16
CA ASN A 239 -7.30 3.83 1.87
C ASN A 239 -6.08 3.65 0.98
N ASN A 240 -5.90 4.57 0.01
CA ASN A 240 -4.71 4.62 -0.82
C ASN A 240 -3.74 5.66 -0.24
N ILE A 241 -2.48 5.29 -0.06
CA ILE A 241 -1.46 6.14 0.56
C ILE A 241 -0.53 6.81 -0.47
N ALA A 242 -1.02 7.08 -1.67
CA ALA A 242 -0.21 7.59 -2.78
C ALA A 242 0.02 9.10 -2.76
N ASP A 243 -0.38 9.82 -1.71
CA ASP A 243 -0.03 11.21 -1.42
C ASP A 243 0.23 11.43 0.07
N ILE A 244 0.81 12.59 0.42
CA ILE A 244 1.25 12.92 1.78
C ILE A 244 0.09 12.97 2.75
N ASP A 245 -1.01 13.63 2.39
CA ASP A 245 -2.15 13.83 3.28
C ASP A 245 -2.88 12.51 3.54
N ALA A 246 -3.10 11.69 2.48
CA ALA A 246 -3.67 10.36 2.61
C ALA A 246 -2.76 9.42 3.44
N TYR A 247 -1.45 9.50 3.27
CA TYR A 247 -0.49 8.74 4.07
C TYR A 247 -0.52 9.16 5.54
N PHE A 248 -0.52 10.46 5.81
CA PHE A 248 -0.63 10.98 7.16
C PHE A 248 -1.94 10.55 7.81
N LYS A 249 -3.08 10.85 7.17
CA LYS A 249 -4.41 10.46 7.63
C LYS A 249 -4.50 8.96 7.91
N THR A 250 -3.99 8.13 6.99
CA THR A 250 -4.00 6.67 7.17
C THR A 250 -3.25 6.23 8.43
N ASN A 251 -2.09 6.84 8.74
CA ASN A 251 -1.37 6.54 9.97
C ASN A 251 -2.14 7.01 11.21
N MET A 252 -2.75 8.19 11.17
CA MET A 252 -3.57 8.73 12.26
C MET A 252 -4.86 7.94 12.50
N ASP A 253 -5.47 7.38 11.46
CA ASP A 253 -6.62 6.49 11.62
C ASP A 253 -6.33 5.30 12.54
N PHE A 254 -5.09 4.82 12.61
CA PHE A 254 -4.69 3.76 13.53
C PHE A 254 -4.63 4.20 15.01
N LEU A 255 -4.76 5.48 15.33
CA LEU A 255 -5.00 5.93 16.72
C LEU A 255 -6.39 5.56 17.22
N ARG A 256 -7.34 5.29 16.31
CA ARG A 256 -8.69 4.86 16.64
C ARG A 256 -8.72 3.39 17.05
N PRO A 257 -9.34 3.05 18.21
CA PRO A 257 -9.38 1.68 18.71
C PRO A 257 -10.12 0.69 17.78
N ASP A 258 -11.20 1.16 17.12
CA ASP A 258 -11.98 0.35 16.17
C ASP A 258 -11.16 -0.08 14.96
N ILE A 259 -10.38 0.82 14.37
CA ILE A 259 -9.49 0.53 13.24
C ILE A 259 -8.40 -0.46 13.66
N ARG A 260 -7.76 -0.25 14.82
CA ARG A 260 -6.76 -1.22 15.32
C ARG A 260 -7.35 -2.59 15.59
N SER A 261 -8.55 -2.65 16.19
CA SER A 261 -9.23 -3.92 16.45
C SER A 261 -9.50 -4.65 15.13
N TYR A 262 -10.07 -3.97 14.16
CA TYR A 262 -10.37 -4.52 12.84
C TYR A 262 -9.15 -5.14 12.16
N PHE A 263 -7.99 -4.48 12.17
CA PHE A 263 -6.81 -4.98 11.47
C PHE A 263 -6.00 -6.01 12.27
N PHE A 264 -5.89 -5.85 13.60
CA PHE A 264 -4.87 -6.54 14.39
C PHE A 264 -5.41 -7.46 15.48
N ARG A 265 -6.71 -7.44 15.78
CA ARG A 265 -7.34 -8.31 16.79
C ARG A 265 -8.42 -9.20 16.22
N GLU A 266 -9.21 -8.69 15.26
CA GLU A 266 -10.25 -9.48 14.61
C GLU A 266 -9.62 -10.39 13.56
N GLU A 267 -9.90 -11.69 13.65
CA GLU A 267 -9.41 -12.67 12.68
C GLU A 267 -10.12 -12.55 11.31
N PRO A 268 -9.39 -12.78 10.22
CA PRO A 268 -7.93 -13.00 10.15
C PRO A 268 -7.14 -11.69 10.29
N THR A 269 -6.03 -11.72 11.02
CA THR A 269 -5.21 -10.53 11.27
C THR A 269 -4.25 -10.22 10.12
N ILE A 270 -3.74 -8.98 10.11
CA ILE A 270 -2.67 -8.55 9.20
C ILE A 270 -1.32 -8.94 9.81
N CYS A 271 -0.47 -9.56 9.00
CA CYS A 271 0.88 -9.97 9.36
C CYS A 271 1.94 -9.06 8.74
N SER A 272 3.09 -8.95 9.38
CA SER A 272 4.26 -8.24 8.87
C SER A 272 5.54 -8.93 9.34
N LYS A 273 6.67 -8.51 8.77
CA LYS A 273 7.99 -8.92 9.25
C LYS A 273 8.21 -8.44 10.67
N VAL A 274 8.50 -9.35 11.57
CA VAL A 274 8.85 -9.05 12.97
C VAL A 274 10.34 -8.78 13.08
N ASP A 275 10.70 -7.69 13.76
CA ASP A 275 12.08 -7.37 14.14
C ASP A 275 12.23 -7.60 15.65
N ASP A 276 13.32 -8.26 16.07
CA ASP A 276 13.64 -8.50 17.46
C ASP A 276 14.20 -7.21 18.09
N LEU A 277 13.30 -6.35 18.57
CA LEU A 277 13.62 -5.09 19.21
C LEU A 277 13.14 -5.10 20.66
N PRO A 278 13.83 -4.38 21.56
CA PRO A 278 13.37 -4.26 22.94
C PRO A 278 12.03 -3.51 23.01
N PRO A 279 11.25 -3.70 24.08
CA PRO A 279 10.07 -2.88 24.33
C PRO A 279 10.39 -1.38 24.34
N ALA A 280 9.37 -0.56 24.09
CA ALA A 280 9.50 0.88 24.25
C ALA A 280 9.78 1.24 25.72
N LYS A 281 10.65 2.21 25.95
CA LYS A 281 11.02 2.72 27.27
C LYS A 281 10.51 4.14 27.48
N PHE A 282 9.75 4.32 28.53
CA PHE A 282 9.25 5.62 28.97
C PHE A 282 10.03 6.04 30.22
N ASN A 283 10.78 7.12 30.13
CA ASN A 283 11.58 7.61 31.24
C ASN A 283 10.76 8.54 32.16
N PRO A 284 11.17 8.71 33.43
CA PRO A 284 10.49 9.64 34.36
C PRO A 284 10.38 11.05 33.76
N GLY A 285 9.18 11.63 33.85
CA GLY A 285 8.84 12.93 33.25
C GLY A 285 8.35 12.88 31.81
N SER A 286 8.26 11.70 31.18
CA SER A 286 7.57 11.57 29.91
C SER A 286 6.04 11.57 30.10
N ASP A 287 5.32 12.21 29.15
CA ASP A 287 3.87 12.24 29.12
C ASP A 287 3.38 11.75 27.73
N ILE A 288 2.55 10.71 27.71
CA ILE A 288 2.08 10.12 26.47
C ILE A 288 0.56 10.01 26.49
N SER A 289 -0.10 10.62 25.51
CA SER A 289 -1.54 10.54 25.32
C SER A 289 -1.89 10.18 23.89
N ASN A 290 -2.95 9.36 23.71
CA ASN A 290 -3.53 8.94 22.42
C ASN A 290 -2.50 8.66 21.31
N SER A 291 -1.41 7.92 21.60
CA SER A 291 -0.29 7.73 20.68
C SER A 291 0.07 6.26 20.50
N LEU A 292 0.56 5.89 19.31
CA LEU A 292 1.14 4.59 19.04
C LEU A 292 2.66 4.68 19.14
N VAL A 293 3.26 3.89 20.05
CA VAL A 293 4.70 3.86 20.25
C VAL A 293 5.22 2.44 20.00
N SER A 294 6.04 2.28 18.97
CA SER A 294 6.55 0.97 18.54
C SER A 294 7.78 0.54 19.33
N SER A 295 8.21 -0.71 19.12
CA SER A 295 9.36 -1.32 19.83
C SER A 295 10.66 -0.55 19.61
N GLY A 296 11.52 -0.55 20.64
CA GLY A 296 12.81 0.12 20.63
C GLY A 296 12.77 1.63 20.81
N CYS A 297 11.60 2.24 21.00
CA CYS A 297 11.50 3.67 21.27
C CYS A 297 11.96 4.03 22.69
N ILE A 298 12.54 5.23 22.84
CA ILE A 298 12.94 5.81 24.14
C ILE A 298 12.34 7.22 24.20
N ILE A 299 11.44 7.45 25.17
CA ILE A 299 10.70 8.70 25.30
C ILE A 299 11.06 9.38 26.61
N ASN A 300 11.54 10.65 26.52
CA ASN A 300 11.83 11.52 27.67
C ASN A 300 10.97 12.79 27.69
N GLY A 301 10.22 13.06 26.62
CA GLY A 301 9.38 14.25 26.46
C GLY A 301 7.89 13.91 26.42
N SER A 302 7.09 14.83 25.90
CA SER A 302 5.65 14.70 25.71
C SER A 302 5.30 14.27 24.29
N VAL A 303 4.39 13.30 24.14
CA VAL A 303 3.91 12.78 22.85
C VAL A 303 2.40 12.70 22.89
N GLU A 304 1.74 13.44 22.00
CA GLU A 304 0.29 13.52 21.91
C GLU A 304 -0.18 13.26 20.47
N ASP A 305 -1.27 12.49 20.30
CA ASP A 305 -1.91 12.23 19.00
C ASP A 305 -0.93 11.83 17.89
N SER A 306 0.03 10.96 18.20
CA SER A 306 1.16 10.72 17.31
C SER A 306 1.44 9.23 17.08
N VAL A 307 2.06 8.93 15.93
CA VAL A 307 2.49 7.57 15.57
C VAL A 307 4.01 7.53 15.50
N LEU A 308 4.63 6.83 16.44
CA LEU A 308 6.07 6.62 16.54
C LEU A 308 6.41 5.20 16.05
N PHE A 309 7.19 5.14 14.97
CA PHE A 309 7.70 3.89 14.44
C PHE A 309 8.89 3.37 15.26
N LYS A 310 9.49 2.27 14.81
CA LYS A 310 10.54 1.55 15.57
C LYS A 310 11.76 2.41 15.84
N GLN A 311 12.33 2.28 17.05
CA GLN A 311 13.61 2.91 17.44
C GLN A 311 13.61 4.45 17.38
N VAL A 312 12.49 5.09 17.67
CA VAL A 312 12.42 6.55 17.79
C VAL A 312 12.92 6.97 19.16
N PHE A 313 13.76 8.02 19.18
CA PHE A 313 14.20 8.67 20.40
C PHE A 313 13.59 10.08 20.50
N VAL A 314 12.97 10.38 21.64
CA VAL A 314 12.43 11.71 21.95
C VAL A 314 13.17 12.27 23.17
N GLY A 315 13.81 13.42 23.01
CA GLY A 315 14.61 14.11 24.05
C GLY A 315 13.77 14.72 25.17
N LYS A 316 14.45 15.28 26.17
CA LYS A 316 13.82 15.94 27.31
C LYS A 316 13.20 17.27 26.92
N ASN A 317 12.10 17.65 27.58
CA ASN A 317 11.37 18.89 27.34
C ASN A 317 10.93 19.05 25.85
N THR A 318 10.87 17.93 25.13
CA THR A 318 10.45 17.88 23.73
C THR A 318 8.96 17.59 23.65
N THR A 319 8.24 18.31 22.81
CA THR A 319 6.81 18.10 22.54
C THR A 319 6.63 17.61 21.11
N VAL A 320 5.94 16.49 20.97
CA VAL A 320 5.55 15.91 19.68
C VAL A 320 4.04 15.80 19.64
N LYS A 321 3.40 16.56 18.76
CA LYS A 321 1.94 16.61 18.64
C LYS A 321 1.49 16.41 17.23
N ASN A 322 0.48 15.55 17.03
CA ASN A 322 -0.09 15.23 15.72
C ASN A 322 0.99 14.93 14.67
N CYS A 323 1.90 13.99 14.98
CA CYS A 323 3.07 13.69 14.17
C CYS A 323 3.18 12.21 13.79
N VAL A 324 3.84 11.95 12.67
CA VAL A 324 4.26 10.61 12.23
C VAL A 324 5.78 10.57 12.19
N LEU A 325 6.39 9.87 13.14
CA LEU A 325 7.85 9.74 13.25
C LEU A 325 8.30 8.38 12.73
N LEU A 326 9.01 8.37 11.58
CA LEU A 326 9.41 7.12 10.94
C LEU A 326 10.59 6.44 11.66
N ASN A 327 10.95 5.23 11.21
CA ASN A 327 11.91 4.37 11.88
C ASN A 327 13.26 5.06 12.16
N GLY A 328 13.74 4.94 13.40
CA GLY A 328 15.06 5.39 13.81
C GLY A 328 15.25 6.90 13.86
N VAL A 329 14.16 7.67 13.95
CA VAL A 329 14.21 9.13 14.13
C VAL A 329 14.78 9.46 15.50
N TYR A 330 15.70 10.42 15.54
CA TYR A 330 16.26 10.98 16.77
C TYR A 330 15.84 12.44 16.90
N ILE A 331 15.19 12.78 18.00
CA ILE A 331 14.78 14.15 18.32
C ILE A 331 15.52 14.59 19.56
N GLY A 332 16.28 15.69 19.46
CA GLY A 332 17.02 16.28 20.55
C GLY A 332 16.13 16.85 21.67
N ASP A 333 16.77 17.46 22.65
CA ASP A 333 16.08 18.12 23.79
C ASP A 333 15.50 19.47 23.39
N ASN A 334 14.43 19.90 24.05
CA ASN A 334 13.76 21.20 23.86
C ASN A 334 13.29 21.41 22.42
N VAL A 335 12.78 20.37 21.75
CA VAL A 335 12.23 20.44 20.39
C VAL A 335 10.72 20.53 20.45
N HIS A 336 10.11 21.28 19.54
CA HIS A 336 8.67 21.29 19.30
C HIS A 336 8.35 20.82 17.89
N LEU A 337 7.53 19.77 17.78
CA LEU A 337 7.04 19.22 16.50
C LEU A 337 5.53 19.19 16.52
N GLU A 338 4.90 19.79 15.51
CA GLU A 338 3.44 19.73 15.31
C GLU A 338 3.08 19.57 13.84
N ASN A 339 2.11 18.71 13.52
CA ASN A 339 1.65 18.40 12.16
C ASN A 339 2.77 17.98 11.20
N CYS A 340 3.67 17.10 11.66
CA CYS A 340 4.87 16.73 10.90
C CYS A 340 4.94 15.25 10.58
N ILE A 341 5.54 14.91 9.43
CA ILE A 341 6.10 13.61 9.13
C ILE A 341 7.63 13.74 9.18
N VAL A 342 8.29 13.03 10.07
CA VAL A 342 9.77 13.02 10.13
C VAL A 342 10.29 11.78 9.42
N GLU A 343 11.15 12.01 8.40
CA GLU A 343 11.73 10.94 7.56
C GLU A 343 12.61 10.00 8.37
N SER A 344 12.64 8.72 7.97
CA SER A 344 13.40 7.66 8.63
C SER A 344 14.88 8.02 8.82
N ARG A 345 15.41 7.72 10.01
CA ARG A 345 16.78 8.03 10.42
C ARG A 345 17.09 9.53 10.38
N GLY A 346 16.05 10.37 10.42
CA GLY A 346 16.18 11.81 10.63
C GLY A 346 16.79 12.11 12.00
N THR A 347 17.59 13.17 12.07
CA THR A 347 18.16 13.67 13.33
C THR A 347 17.82 15.14 13.47
N ILE A 348 16.97 15.46 14.43
CA ILE A 348 16.53 16.83 14.75
C ILE A 348 17.36 17.35 15.88
N ASN A 349 18.01 18.49 15.65
CA ASN A 349 18.87 19.13 16.65
C ASN A 349 18.05 19.68 17.82
N PRO A 350 18.65 19.78 19.03
CA PRO A 350 18.03 20.44 20.17
C PRO A 350 17.65 21.90 19.87
N ASN A 351 16.64 22.39 20.62
CA ASN A 351 16.17 23.77 20.56
C ASN A 351 15.64 24.21 19.19
N THR A 352 15.01 23.28 18.44
CA THR A 352 14.38 23.56 17.13
C THR A 352 12.85 23.41 17.19
N CYS A 353 12.17 24.07 16.27
CA CYS A 353 10.71 24.01 16.15
C CYS A 353 10.32 23.78 14.69
N TYR A 354 9.41 22.82 14.45
CA TYR A 354 8.81 22.53 13.15
C TYR A 354 7.29 22.41 13.32
N CYS A 355 6.56 23.26 12.65
CA CYS A 355 5.09 23.26 12.69
C CYS A 355 4.52 23.33 11.25
N GLY A 356 3.65 22.41 10.91
CA GLY A 356 2.91 22.43 9.65
C GLY A 356 1.69 23.34 9.78
N GLU A 357 1.84 24.63 9.47
CA GLU A 357 0.76 25.63 9.61
C GLU A 357 -0.32 25.47 8.54
N ASP A 358 0.08 25.22 7.29
CA ASP A 358 -0.81 25.09 6.12
C ASP A 358 -1.05 23.62 5.68
N GLY A 359 -0.80 22.64 6.57
CA GLY A 359 -0.91 21.23 6.28
C GLY A 359 0.25 20.42 6.86
N VAL A 360 0.39 19.17 6.41
CA VAL A 360 1.41 18.25 6.91
C VAL A 360 2.80 18.62 6.39
N MET A 361 3.75 18.94 7.29
CA MET A 361 5.13 19.24 6.96
C MET A 361 5.97 17.96 6.91
N ILE A 362 6.81 17.78 5.87
CA ILE A 362 7.83 16.72 5.83
C ILE A 362 9.14 17.28 6.34
N VAL A 363 9.65 16.72 7.44
CA VAL A 363 10.94 17.08 8.01
C VAL A 363 12.00 16.06 7.63
N LYS A 364 13.06 16.51 6.95
CA LYS A 364 14.14 15.69 6.38
C LYS A 364 15.51 16.12 6.88
N GLU A 365 15.63 16.25 8.16
CA GLU A 365 16.91 16.61 8.78
C GLU A 365 17.83 15.39 8.93
N LYS A 366 19.08 15.52 8.45
CA LYS A 366 20.12 14.49 8.54
C LYS A 366 21.37 15.00 9.24
N ASN A 367 21.16 15.65 10.37
CA ASN A 367 22.26 16.13 11.18
C ASN A 367 23.11 14.96 11.70
N VAL A 368 24.40 15.22 11.91
CA VAL A 368 25.29 14.21 12.52
C VAL A 368 24.86 13.96 13.96
N ARG A 369 24.61 12.70 14.30
CA ARG A 369 24.42 12.33 15.69
C ARG A 369 25.75 12.44 16.41
N TYR A 370 25.85 13.34 17.36
CA TYR A 370 26.91 13.27 18.34
C TYR A 370 26.56 12.12 19.28
N VAL A 371 27.28 10.99 19.14
CA VAL A 371 27.24 9.90 20.11
C VAL A 371 27.99 10.45 21.35
N ILE A 372 27.21 10.75 22.42
CA ILE A 372 27.77 11.06 23.72
C ILE A 372 28.04 9.74 24.42
#